data_5d2bc284b2e6352aa7547eb0c9f47b0a
#
_entry.id   5d2bc284b2e6352aa7547eb0c9f47b0a
#
_cell.length_a   1.000
_cell.length_b   1.000
_cell.length_c   1.000
_cell.angle_alpha   90.00
_cell.angle_beta   90.00
_cell.angle_gamma   90.00
#
_symmetry.space_group_name_H-M   'P 1'
#
loop_
_entity.id
_entity.type
_entity.pdbx_description
1 polymer ?
#
loop_
_entity_poly.entity_id
_entity_poly.type
_entity_poly.pdbx_seq_one_letter_code
_entity_poly.pdbx_strand_id
1 'polypeptide(L)'
;MIRPDQHVVLVGMMGVGKSTVARVLSVRLNRAVWDSDQVIEERSGRSVRRIFADDGEPAFRALEAAVLLDALAFATPLVIATGGG
;
A
#
# COMPACT_ATOMS: atom_id res chain seq x y z
N MET A 1 -0.02 -21.20 -2.67
CA MET A 1 -0.10 -20.67 -4.05
C MET A 1 -1.12 -19.54 -4.13
N ILE A 2 -0.79 -18.45 -4.78
CA ILE A 2 -1.67 -17.30 -4.92
C ILE A 2 -2.67 -17.57 -6.03
N ARG A 3 -3.95 -17.38 -5.71
CA ARG A 3 -5.02 -17.58 -6.70
C ARG A 3 -5.09 -16.36 -7.64
N PRO A 4 -5.51 -16.55 -8.90
CA PRO A 4 -5.59 -15.43 -9.86
C PRO A 4 -6.54 -14.31 -9.45
N ASP A 5 -7.52 -14.60 -8.59
CA ASP A 5 -8.53 -13.64 -8.15
C ASP A 5 -8.21 -12.99 -6.80
N GLN A 6 -7.07 -13.35 -6.18
CA GLN A 6 -6.70 -12.85 -4.86
C GLN A 6 -5.72 -11.69 -4.95
N HIS A 7 -5.91 -10.68 -4.10
CA HIS A 7 -4.92 -9.65 -3.87
C HIS A 7 -3.74 -10.22 -3.09
N VAL A 8 -2.55 -9.69 -3.35
CA VAL A 8 -1.35 -9.98 -2.56
C VAL A 8 -1.05 -8.77 -1.70
N VAL A 9 -1.00 -8.95 -0.38
CA VAL A 9 -0.72 -7.87 0.55
C VAL A 9 0.64 -8.10 1.20
N LEU A 10 1.53 -7.12 1.06
CA LEU A 10 2.87 -7.15 1.65
C LEU A 10 2.89 -6.26 2.88
N VAL A 11 3.17 -6.84 4.03
CA VAL A 11 3.19 -6.13 5.32
C VAL A 11 4.50 -6.41 6.05
N GLY A 12 4.84 -5.53 6.97
CA GLY A 12 5.93 -5.77 7.91
C GLY A 12 7.34 -5.69 7.32
N MET A 13 7.48 -5.42 6.04
CA MET A 13 8.79 -5.24 5.40
C MET A 13 9.16 -3.77 5.41
N MET A 14 10.40 -3.47 5.74
CA MET A 14 10.88 -2.10 5.83
C MET A 14 11.78 -1.73 4.65
N GLY A 15 11.72 -0.46 4.27
CA GLY A 15 12.65 0.11 3.30
C GLY A 15 12.49 -0.47 1.90
N VAL A 16 13.63 -0.59 1.21
CA VAL A 16 13.67 -0.99 -0.20
C VAL A 16 13.25 -2.42 -0.46
N GLY A 17 13.29 -3.28 0.56
CA GLY A 17 12.91 -4.70 0.40
C GLY A 17 11.47 -4.87 -0.05
N LYS A 18 10.55 -4.13 0.57
CA LYS A 18 9.14 -4.21 0.22
C LYS A 18 8.88 -3.72 -1.20
N SER A 19 9.48 -2.61 -1.58
CA SER A 19 9.35 -2.07 -2.94
C SER A 19 9.87 -3.03 -3.99
N THR A 20 11.02 -3.67 -3.71
CA THR A 20 11.61 -4.65 -4.62
C THR A 20 10.72 -5.86 -4.79
N VAL A 21 10.21 -6.41 -3.70
CA VAL A 21 9.31 -7.58 -3.74
C VAL A 21 8.02 -7.24 -4.47
N ALA A 22 7.44 -6.07 -4.20
CA ALA A 22 6.22 -5.63 -4.86
C ALA A 22 6.43 -5.54 -6.38
N ARG A 23 7.55 -4.99 -6.82
CA ARG A 23 7.86 -4.87 -8.24
C ARG A 23 8.01 -6.24 -8.91
N VAL A 24 8.73 -7.15 -8.28
CA VAL A 24 8.92 -8.50 -8.81
C VAL A 24 7.58 -9.23 -8.93
N LEU A 25 6.75 -9.15 -7.89
CA LEU A 25 5.43 -9.79 -7.92
C LEU A 25 4.52 -9.16 -8.95
N SER A 26 4.57 -7.85 -9.11
CA SER A 26 3.80 -7.13 -10.12
C SER A 26 4.09 -7.70 -11.52
N VAL A 27 5.37 -7.85 -11.84
CA VAL A 27 5.78 -8.38 -13.14
C VAL A 27 5.36 -9.85 -13.29
N ARG A 28 5.65 -10.68 -12.30
CA ARG A 28 5.38 -12.13 -12.37
C ARG A 28 3.89 -12.44 -12.42
N LEU A 29 3.07 -11.68 -11.70
CA LEU A 29 1.63 -11.90 -11.62
C LEU A 29 0.86 -11.05 -12.62
N ASN A 30 1.54 -10.18 -13.35
CA ASN A 30 0.93 -9.23 -14.27
C ASN A 30 -0.16 -8.42 -13.58
N ARG A 31 0.20 -7.78 -12.46
CA ARG A 31 -0.71 -6.99 -11.63
C ARG A 31 -0.14 -5.61 -11.36
N ALA A 32 -1.02 -4.64 -11.18
CA ALA A 32 -0.62 -3.31 -10.76
C ALA A 32 -0.17 -3.32 -9.29
N VAL A 33 0.74 -2.43 -8.94
CA VAL A 33 1.16 -2.21 -7.57
C VAL A 33 0.33 -1.09 -6.96
N TRP A 34 -0.18 -1.33 -5.75
CA TRP A 34 -0.88 -0.34 -4.94
C TRP A 34 -0.04 -0.09 -3.69
N ASP A 35 0.70 1.01 -3.68
CA ASP A 35 1.51 1.40 -2.53
C ASP A 35 0.68 2.34 -1.66
N SER A 36 0.36 1.91 -0.43
CA SER A 36 -0.53 2.66 0.44
C SER A 36 0.02 4.03 0.82
N ASP A 37 1.32 4.14 1.07
CA ASP A 37 1.92 5.42 1.42
C ASP A 37 1.84 6.39 0.25
N GLN A 38 2.12 5.93 -0.95
CA GLN A 38 2.03 6.74 -2.15
C GLN A 38 0.61 7.25 -2.38
N VAL A 39 -0.38 6.38 -2.23
CA VAL A 39 -1.79 6.76 -2.41
C VAL A 39 -2.21 7.78 -1.35
N ILE A 40 -1.79 7.58 -0.10
CA ILE A 40 -2.07 8.53 0.97
C ILE A 40 -1.48 9.91 0.65
N GLU A 41 -0.24 9.94 0.17
CA GLU A 41 0.41 11.20 -0.19
C GLU A 41 -0.28 11.89 -1.35
N GLU A 42 -0.70 11.14 -2.35
CA GLU A 42 -1.45 11.69 -3.49
C GLU A 42 -2.80 12.25 -3.06
N ARG A 43 -3.54 11.51 -2.23
CA ARG A 43 -4.88 11.93 -1.79
C ARG A 43 -4.86 13.12 -0.83
N SER A 44 -3.87 13.16 0.06
CA SER A 44 -3.78 14.20 1.08
C SER A 44 -3.05 15.45 0.61
N GLY A 45 -2.23 15.32 -0.44
CA GLY A 45 -1.36 16.40 -0.89
C GLY A 45 -0.21 16.67 0.06
N ARG A 46 0.06 15.76 0.99
CA ARG A 46 1.12 15.88 2.00
C ARG A 46 1.94 14.59 2.04
N SER A 47 3.22 14.72 2.42
CA SER A 47 4.03 13.54 2.67
C SER A 47 3.54 12.81 3.92
N VAL A 48 3.82 11.51 4.02
CA VAL A 48 3.52 10.72 5.22
C VAL A 48 4.13 11.38 6.46
N ARG A 49 5.38 11.83 6.33
CA ARG A 49 6.08 12.52 7.41
C ARG A 49 5.32 13.75 7.89
N ARG A 50 4.77 14.54 6.95
CA ARG A 50 4.01 15.74 7.26
C ARG A 50 2.69 15.40 7.96
N ILE A 51 2.02 14.33 7.52
CA ILE A 51 0.78 13.88 8.16
C ILE A 51 1.03 13.49 9.62
N PHE A 52 2.12 12.76 9.88
CA PHE A 52 2.50 12.41 11.25
C PHE A 52 2.78 13.66 12.10
N ALA A 53 3.46 14.65 11.53
CA ALA A 53 3.80 15.86 12.26
C ALA A 53 2.57 16.72 12.55
N ASP A 54 1.66 16.85 11.58
CA ASP A 54 0.48 17.72 11.68
C ASP A 54 -0.68 17.07 12.43
N ASP A 55 -0.97 15.81 12.12
CA ASP A 55 -2.21 15.14 12.56
C ASP A 55 -1.96 13.99 13.54
N GLY A 56 -0.74 13.48 13.61
CA GLY A 56 -0.37 12.39 14.51
C GLY A 56 -0.63 10.99 13.93
N GLU A 57 -0.15 9.99 14.65
CA GLU A 57 -0.24 8.59 14.22
C GLU A 57 -1.69 8.09 14.06
N PRO A 58 -2.61 8.34 15.00
CA PRO A 58 -3.98 7.84 14.83
C PRO A 58 -4.64 8.31 13.55
N ALA A 59 -4.42 9.57 13.15
CA ALA A 59 -4.96 10.11 11.91
C ALA A 59 -4.35 9.42 10.70
N PHE A 60 -3.03 9.18 10.72
CA PHE A 60 -2.37 8.45 9.65
C PHE A 60 -2.91 7.03 9.52
N ARG A 61 -3.10 6.32 10.64
CA ARG A 61 -3.63 4.96 10.62
C ARG A 61 -5.04 4.89 10.06
N ALA A 62 -5.86 5.91 10.32
CA ALA A 62 -7.20 5.99 9.73
C ALA A 62 -7.14 6.15 8.21
N LEU A 63 -6.22 6.98 7.71
CA LEU A 63 -6.00 7.15 6.27
C LEU A 63 -5.48 5.85 5.64
N GLU A 64 -4.56 5.18 6.29
CA GLU A 64 -4.02 3.92 5.82
C GLU A 64 -5.10 2.85 5.70
N ALA A 65 -5.97 2.74 6.72
CA ALA A 65 -7.07 1.80 6.69
C ALA A 65 -8.04 2.08 5.55
N ALA A 66 -8.37 3.35 5.32
CA ALA A 66 -9.27 3.73 4.23
C ALA A 66 -8.66 3.38 2.86
N VAL A 67 -7.38 3.65 2.67
CA VAL A 67 -6.68 3.34 1.43
C VAL A 67 -6.62 1.83 1.20
N LEU A 68 -6.36 1.07 2.26
CA LEU A 68 -6.31 -0.39 2.16
C LEU A 68 -7.68 -0.98 1.81
N LEU A 69 -8.75 -0.50 2.44
CA LEU A 69 -10.10 -0.96 2.12
C LEU A 69 -10.47 -0.67 0.67
N ASP A 70 -10.09 0.49 0.16
CA ASP A 70 -10.31 0.82 -1.26
C ASP A 70 -9.56 -0.15 -2.18
N ALA A 71 -8.32 -0.46 -1.84
CA ALA A 71 -7.52 -1.39 -2.63
C ALA A 71 -8.15 -2.79 -2.64
N LEU A 72 -8.60 -3.27 -1.49
CA LEU A 72 -9.22 -4.59 -1.37
C LEU A 72 -10.55 -4.68 -2.12
N ALA A 73 -11.22 -3.55 -2.33
CA ALA A 73 -12.48 -3.49 -3.06
C ALA A 73 -12.30 -3.50 -4.58
N PHE A 74 -11.07 -3.38 -5.09
CA PHE A 74 -10.84 -3.44 -6.53
C PHE A 74 -11.21 -4.82 -7.08
N ALA A 75 -11.93 -4.82 -8.20
CA ALA A 75 -12.28 -6.06 -8.89
C ALA A 75 -11.04 -6.73 -9.51
N THR A 76 -10.09 -5.93 -10.00
CA THR A 76 -8.84 -6.43 -10.55
C THR A 76 -7.86 -6.70 -9.41
N PRO A 77 -7.28 -7.92 -9.35
CA PRO A 77 -6.31 -8.24 -8.30
C PRO A 77 -5.07 -7.35 -8.36
N LEU A 78 -4.59 -6.93 -7.20
CA LEU A 78 -3.46 -6.02 -7.04
C LEU A 78 -2.32 -6.65 -6.23
N VAL A 79 -1.13 -6.09 -6.36
CA VAL A 79 -0.07 -6.27 -5.38
C VAL A 79 -0.12 -5.03 -4.48
N ILE A 80 -0.50 -5.24 -3.22
CA ILE A 80 -0.72 -4.15 -2.27
C ILE A 80 0.47 -4.10 -1.30
N ALA A 81 1.20 -2.99 -1.32
CA ALA A 81 2.29 -2.75 -0.38
C ALA A 81 1.83 -1.78 0.68
N THR A 82 1.76 -2.23 1.93
CA THR A 82 1.39 -1.36 3.05
C THR A 82 2.60 -0.58 3.53
N GLY A 83 2.34 0.53 4.21
CA GLY A 83 3.40 1.35 4.76
C GLY A 83 4.26 0.58 5.73
N GLY A 84 5.55 0.90 5.75
CA GLY A 84 6.51 0.29 6.66
C GLY A 84 6.26 0.76 8.08
N GLY A 85 6.09 -0.13 8.92
CA GLY A 85 5.93 0.32 10.23
C GLY A 85 5.44 0.18 11.31
#